data_70cae49816576f4fed8408e5fbc02805
#
_entry.id   70cae49816576f4fed8408e5fbc02805
#
_cell.length_a   1.000
_cell.length_b   1.000
_cell.length_c   1.000
_cell.angle_alpha   90.00
_cell.angle_beta   90.00
_cell.angle_gamma   90.00
#
_symmetry.space_group_name_H-M   'P 1'
#
loop_
_entity.id
_entity.type
_entity.pdbx_description
1 polymer ?
#
loop_
_entity_poly.entity_id
_entity_poly.type
_entity_poly.pdbx_seq_one_letter_code
_entity_poly.pdbx_strand_id
1 'polypeptide(L)' 'MKSKLATVVIKGQEWIVLDTDESRDKKIFCKLMSLDGTIVWHAWVDINQIVGII' A
#
# COMPACT_ATOMS: atom_id res chain seq x y z
N MET A 1 -8.07 -13.25 -14.00
CA MET A 1 -8.07 -12.50 -13.66
C MET A 1 -7.33 -11.67 -13.27
N LYS A 2 -7.28 -10.92 -13.28
CA LYS A 2 -6.64 -10.19 -12.88
C LYS A 2 -6.85 -9.37 -11.98
N SER A 3 -6.28 -9.24 -11.13
CA SER A 3 -6.71 -8.28 -10.17
C SER A 3 -5.79 -7.08 -10.22
N LYS A 4 -6.35 -5.96 -9.86
CA LYS A 4 -5.56 -4.76 -9.78
C LYS A 4 -4.95 -4.65 -8.40
N LEU A 5 -3.72 -4.17 -8.35
CA LEU A 5 -3.05 -3.93 -7.09
C LEU A 5 -3.46 -2.56 -6.56
N ALA A 6 -3.66 -2.47 -5.27
CA ALA A 6 -3.92 -1.19 -4.63
C ALA A 6 -2.63 -0.39 -4.55
N THR A 7 -2.76 0.92 -4.50
CA THR A 7 -1.62 1.80 -4.35
C THR A 7 -1.88 2.82 -3.26
N VAL A 8 -0.83 3.43 -2.79
CA VAL A 8 -0.93 4.47 -1.78
C VAL A 8 0.15 5.52 -2.06
N VAL A 9 -0.17 6.77 -1.77
CA VAL A 9 0.79 7.86 -1.94
C VAL A 9 1.31 8.26 -0.57
N ILE A 10 2.62 8.22 -0.41
CA ILE A 10 3.28 8.61 0.82
C ILE A 10 4.32 9.66 0.48
N LYS A 11 4.17 10.85 1.03
CA LYS A 11 5.09 11.97 0.80
C LYS A 11 5.29 12.23 -0.68
N GLY A 12 4.19 12.19 -1.43
CA GLY A 12 4.24 12.49 -2.85
C GLY A 12 4.72 11.38 -3.74
N GLN A 13 5.02 10.22 -3.19
CA GLN A 13 5.49 9.08 -3.99
C GLN A 13 4.47 7.96 -3.89
N GLU A 14 4.19 7.35 -5.03
CA GLU A 14 3.23 6.26 -5.11
C GLU A 14 3.91 4.93 -4.82
N TRP A 15 3.23 4.08 -4.04
CA TRP A 15 3.72 2.76 -3.67
C TRP A 15 2.66 1.73 -3.96
N ILE A 16 3.08 0.54 -4.34
CA ILE A 16 2.18 -0.59 -4.59
C ILE A 16 1.99 -1.34 -3.29
N VAL A 17 0.75 -1.62 -2.94
CA VAL A 17 0.42 -2.39 -1.76
C VAL A 17 0.48 -3.87 -2.14
N LEU A 18 1.49 -4.56 -1.67
CA LEU A 18 1.66 -5.98 -1.96
C LEU A 18 0.81 -6.85 -1.05
N ASP A 19 0.68 -6.44 0.19
CA ASP A 19 -0.02 -7.25 1.18
C ASP A 19 -0.45 -6.35 2.30
N THR A 20 -1.46 -6.78 3.03
CA THR A 20 -1.92 -6.06 4.22
C THR A 20 -1.96 -7.05 5.36
N ASP A 21 -1.77 -6.55 6.55
CA ASP A 21 -1.74 -7.40 7.71
C ASP A 21 -2.75 -6.88 8.72
N GLU A 22 -2.30 -6.22 9.72
CA GLU A 22 -3.10 -5.81 10.84
C GLU A 22 -3.66 -4.42 10.61
N SER A 23 -4.89 -4.16 11.06
CA SER A 23 -5.44 -2.81 11.00
C SER A 23 -5.74 -2.33 12.41
N ARG A 24 -5.59 -1.00 12.61
CA ARG A 24 -5.77 -0.41 13.91
C ARG A 24 -5.99 1.08 13.77
N ASP A 25 -7.03 1.58 14.39
CA ASP A 25 -7.28 3.04 14.44
C ASP A 25 -7.24 3.69 13.08
N LYS A 26 -7.93 3.12 12.11
CA LYS A 26 -8.01 3.64 10.75
C LYS A 26 -6.70 3.55 10.00
N LYS A 27 -5.75 2.80 10.51
CA LYS A 27 -4.50 2.53 9.81
C LYS A 27 -4.35 1.05 9.58
N ILE A 28 -3.61 0.71 8.56
CA ILE A 28 -3.40 -0.68 8.21
C ILE A 28 -1.91 -0.88 7.92
N PHE A 29 -1.38 -1.98 8.41
CA PHE A 29 0.03 -2.29 8.21
C PHE A 29 0.18 -2.96 6.87
N CYS A 30 0.97 -2.36 5.99
CA CYS A 30 1.08 -2.81 4.62
C CYS A 30 2.51 -3.12 4.26
N LYS A 31 2.65 -4.10 3.38
CA LYS A 31 3.92 -4.33 2.70
C LYS A 31 3.85 -3.57 1.39
N LEU A 32 4.80 -2.68 1.19
CA LEU A 32 4.79 -1.75 0.07
C LEU A 32 5.99 -1.97 -0.82
N MET A 33 5.81 -1.70 -2.10
CA MET A 33 6.89 -1.82 -3.07
C MET A 33 6.90 -0.58 -3.96
N SER A 34 8.09 -0.09 -4.28
CA SER A 34 8.20 1.02 -5.21
C SER A 34 7.71 0.59 -6.58
N LEU A 35 7.36 1.57 -7.41
CA LEU A 35 6.82 1.27 -8.73
C LEU A 35 7.82 0.50 -9.61
N ASP A 36 9.11 0.76 -9.42
CA ASP A 36 10.13 0.07 -10.19
C ASP A 36 10.55 -1.25 -9.57
N GLY A 37 10.01 -1.60 -8.41
CA GLY A 37 10.27 -2.89 -7.80
C GLY A 37 11.57 -2.99 -7.03
N THR A 38 12.28 -1.87 -6.83
CA THR A 38 13.60 -1.94 -6.20
C THR A 38 13.56 -1.81 -4.69
N ILE A 39 12.49 -1.25 -4.13
CA ILE A 39 12.40 -1.02 -2.70
C ILE A 39 11.14 -1.69 -2.18
N VAL A 40 11.30 -2.49 -1.11
CA VAL A 40 10.17 -3.12 -0.44
C VAL A 40 10.31 -2.81 1.05
N TRP A 41 9.21 -2.36 1.65
CA TRP A 41 9.24 -2.02 3.07
C TRP A 41 7.83 -2.14 3.64
N HIS A 42 7.73 -2.04 4.95
CA HIS A 42 6.45 -2.13 5.64
C HIS A 42 6.16 -0.79 6.30
N ALA A 43 4.91 -0.39 6.28
CA ALA A 43 4.52 0.87 6.90
C ALA A 43 3.05 0.83 7.32
N TRP A 44 2.71 1.63 8.31
CA TRP A 44 1.33 1.88 8.68
C TRP A 44 0.81 2.98 7.77
N VAL A 45 -0.30 2.71 7.13
CA VAL A 45 -0.88 3.61 6.13
C VAL A 45 -2.32 3.90 6.54
N ASP A 46 -2.73 5.15 6.36
CA ASP A 46 -4.12 5.52 6.59
C ASP A 46 -4.99 4.78 5.58
N ILE A 47 -6.02 4.10 6.06
CA ILE A 47 -6.88 3.31 5.19
C ILE A 47 -7.47 4.18 4.08
N ASN A 48 -7.75 5.44 4.37
CA ASN A 48 -8.36 6.32 3.38
C ASN A 48 -7.40 6.75 2.28
N GLN A 49 -6.12 6.48 2.44
CA GLN A 49 -5.14 6.85 1.42
C GLN A 49 -4.84 5.73 0.45
N ILE A 50 -5.37 4.56 0.71
CA ILE A 50 -5.16 3.44 -0.19
C ILE A 50 -6.13 3.59 -1.36
N VAL A 51 -5.57 3.59 -2.55
CA VAL A 51 -6.33 3.78 -3.77
C VAL A 51 -6.18 2.54 -4.62
N GLY A 52 -7.24 2.22 -5.33
CA GLY A 52 -7.17 1.08 -6.21
C GLY A 52 -8.20 0.05 -5.82
N ILE A 53 -8.35 -0.91 -6.69
CA ILE A 53 -9.38 -1.93 -6.55
C ILE A 53 -8.73 -3.25 -6.27
N ILE A 54 -9.30 -3.92 -5.35
CA ILE A 54 -8.83 -5.26 -5.03
C ILE A 54 -9.72 -6.28 -5.74
#